data_637dba6e8fe3230aa1e89c2fbcc29c40
#
_entry.id   637dba6e8fe3230aa1e89c2fbcc29c40
#
_cell.length_a   1.000
_cell.length_b   1.000
_cell.length_c   1.000
_cell.angle_alpha   90.00
_cell.angle_beta   90.00
_cell.angle_gamma   90.00
#
_symmetry.space_group_name_H-M   'P 1'
#
loop_
_entity.id
_entity.type
_entity.pdbx_description
1 polymer ?
#
loop_
_entity_poly.entity_id
_entity_poly.type
_entity_poly.pdbx_seq_one_letter_code
_entity_poly.pdbx_strand_id
1 'polypeptide(L)'
;MENIPDLYQFFNRVTWQFDGERTYDDLVMEIKTHQQALCIASTKKEAMEIYSRLADEDSFYLSTNLCPVHRMKVIDEIRRRLKEGSPCRVVSTSIISVGVDVDFPVAYLEYTGLDSLIQGAGRCNREGRKSPAESLVHIFRTEKEMKSPFMKKEKQVTQLILHLSGTEHLSEPASISSYYEEWYKNNEGNMDRKHIMEDIEKTAFREIGQKFKLIQDSTRSVFIPLNGRAEEILEKLRQGIRTRDLMREAGQFIVNMADYENSHTPSPFARLMNRGAIAWFPGDSELAYLTDPKAYDDKTGLKTEETEGLGIMW
;
A
#
# COMPACT_ATOMS: atom_id res chain seq x y z
N MET A 1 -11.02 -7.93 32.16
CA MET A 1 -9.95 -6.95 31.89
C MET A 1 -10.46 -5.60 32.40
N GLU A 2 -10.06 -5.22 33.62
CA GLU A 2 -10.67 -4.08 34.32
C GLU A 2 -9.94 -2.73 34.09
N ASN A 3 -8.88 -2.68 33.26
CA ASN A 3 -8.07 -1.46 33.12
C ASN A 3 -7.72 -1.14 31.64
N ILE A 4 -8.75 -1.10 30.79
CA ILE A 4 -8.60 -0.76 29.37
C ILE A 4 -8.02 0.66 29.16
N PRO A 5 -8.43 1.72 29.92
CA PRO A 5 -7.87 3.06 29.77
C PRO A 5 -6.37 3.13 30.02
N ASP A 6 -5.86 2.47 31.05
CA ASP A 6 -4.42 2.50 31.38
C ASP A 6 -3.58 1.77 30.33
N LEU A 7 -4.11 0.68 29.76
CA LEU A 7 -3.47 0.00 28.65
C LEU A 7 -3.36 0.91 27.41
N TYR A 8 -4.38 1.69 27.12
CA TYR A 8 -4.35 2.61 25.98
C TYR A 8 -3.39 3.78 26.17
N GLN A 9 -3.26 4.32 27.39
CA GLN A 9 -2.23 5.33 27.69
C GLN A 9 -0.83 4.79 27.44
N PHE A 10 -0.58 3.53 27.77
CA PHE A 10 0.70 2.87 27.50
C PHE A 10 0.97 2.70 25.99
N PHE A 11 -0.08 2.57 25.16
CA PHE A 11 0.04 2.46 23.71
C PHE A 11 -0.03 3.81 22.96
N ASN A 12 -0.28 4.92 23.64
CA ASN A 12 -0.18 6.24 23.04
C ASN A 12 1.30 6.63 22.89
N ARG A 13 1.87 6.35 21.72
CA ARG A 13 3.31 6.46 21.43
C ARG A 13 3.67 7.61 20.52
N VAL A 14 2.69 8.32 19.98
CA VAL A 14 2.90 9.38 19.00
C VAL A 14 2.01 10.58 19.30
N THR A 15 2.44 11.73 18.84
CA THR A 15 1.62 12.93 18.78
C THR A 15 1.14 13.15 17.37
N TRP A 16 -0.15 13.30 17.18
CA TRP A 16 -0.77 13.56 15.89
C TRP A 16 -0.78 15.05 15.57
N GLN A 17 -0.45 15.38 14.33
CA GLN A 17 -0.53 16.74 13.82
C GLN A 17 -1.25 16.73 12.47
N PHE A 18 -2.27 17.59 12.34
CA PHE A 18 -2.97 17.75 11.07
C PHE A 18 -2.42 18.99 10.35
N ASP A 19 -1.70 18.77 9.25
CA ASP A 19 -1.00 19.83 8.50
C ASP A 19 -1.89 20.51 7.46
N GLY A 20 -3.09 19.95 7.19
CA GLY A 20 -3.97 20.46 6.14
C GLY A 20 -3.49 20.15 4.73
N GLU A 21 -3.78 21.05 3.79
CA GLU A 21 -3.35 20.91 2.40
C GLU A 21 -1.87 21.26 2.24
N ARG A 22 -1.13 20.40 1.54
CA ARG A 22 0.30 20.55 1.27
C ARG A 22 0.59 20.29 -0.19
N THR A 23 1.47 21.07 -0.76
CA THR A 23 2.09 20.75 -2.04
C THR A 23 3.11 19.61 -1.85
N TYR A 24 3.39 18.84 -2.90
CA TYR A 24 4.44 17.82 -2.80
C TYR A 24 5.82 18.40 -2.54
N ASP A 25 6.09 19.61 -3.03
CA ASP A 25 7.39 20.26 -2.84
C ASP A 25 7.59 20.70 -1.37
N ASP A 26 6.55 21.28 -0.73
CA ASP A 26 6.60 21.61 0.69
C ASP A 26 6.77 20.37 1.56
N LEU A 27 6.01 19.30 1.26
CA LEU A 27 6.12 18.03 1.95
C LEU A 27 7.53 17.44 1.83
N VAL A 28 8.11 17.44 0.64
CA VAL A 28 9.46 16.91 0.39
C VAL A 28 10.52 17.76 1.08
N MET A 29 10.39 19.09 1.06
CA MET A 29 11.30 19.99 1.79
C MET A 29 11.31 19.65 3.28
N GLU A 30 10.15 19.41 3.87
CA GLU A 30 10.05 19.05 5.29
C GLU A 30 10.62 17.66 5.58
N ILE A 31 10.27 16.66 4.77
CA ILE A 31 10.83 15.29 4.89
C ILE A 31 12.37 15.33 4.85
N LYS A 32 12.97 16.17 4.01
CA LYS A 32 14.42 16.32 3.90
C LYS A 32 15.10 16.91 5.14
N THR A 33 14.36 17.59 6.01
CA THR A 33 14.92 18.08 7.28
C THR A 33 15.19 16.94 8.28
N HIS A 34 14.53 15.79 8.10
CA HIS A 34 14.69 14.62 8.96
C HIS A 34 15.75 13.68 8.41
N GLN A 35 16.58 13.13 9.29
CA GLN A 35 17.52 12.08 8.93
C GLN A 35 16.80 10.77 8.60
N GLN A 36 15.74 10.45 9.36
CA GLN A 36 14.91 9.27 9.16
C GLN A 36 13.44 9.69 9.17
N ALA A 37 12.72 9.38 8.10
CA ALA A 37 11.30 9.72 7.97
C ALA A 37 10.57 8.68 7.12
N LEU A 38 9.30 8.46 7.43
CA LEU A 38 8.39 7.65 6.65
C LEU A 38 7.31 8.53 6.04
N CYS A 39 7.06 8.40 4.75
CA CYS A 39 5.90 8.99 4.08
C CYS A 39 5.03 7.88 3.48
N ILE A 40 3.75 7.83 3.84
CA ILE A 40 2.78 6.88 3.28
C ILE A 40 1.76 7.64 2.45
N ALA A 41 1.73 7.33 1.14
CA ALA A 41 0.77 7.86 0.20
C ALA A 41 -0.33 6.83 -0.12
N SER A 42 -1.51 7.31 -0.47
CA SER A 42 -2.68 6.48 -0.71
C SER A 42 -2.60 5.69 -2.02
N THR A 43 -1.87 6.21 -3.01
CA THR A 43 -1.72 5.57 -4.32
C THR A 43 -0.26 5.42 -4.73
N LYS A 44 0.02 4.45 -5.60
CA LYS A 44 1.37 4.26 -6.18
C LYS A 44 1.83 5.50 -6.96
N LYS A 45 0.89 6.19 -7.62
CA LYS A 45 1.17 7.40 -8.39
C LYS A 45 1.65 8.53 -7.50
N GLU A 46 0.95 8.80 -6.40
CA GLU A 46 1.32 9.82 -5.42
C GLU A 46 2.63 9.47 -4.73
N ALA A 47 2.78 8.20 -4.31
CA ALA A 47 4.04 7.74 -3.75
C ALA A 47 5.22 7.95 -4.71
N MET A 48 5.05 7.66 -6.01
CA MET A 48 6.06 7.88 -7.03
C MET A 48 6.34 9.36 -7.25
N GLU A 49 5.31 10.21 -7.25
CA GLU A 49 5.43 11.65 -7.41
C GLU A 49 6.22 12.29 -6.27
N ILE A 50 5.93 11.89 -5.02
CA ILE A 50 6.67 12.34 -3.84
C ILE A 50 8.11 11.81 -3.89
N TYR A 51 8.29 10.52 -4.18
CA TYR A 51 9.60 9.89 -4.26
C TYR A 51 10.50 10.55 -5.32
N SER A 52 9.96 10.85 -6.51
CA SER A 52 10.74 11.46 -7.60
C SER A 52 11.29 12.85 -7.24
N ARG A 53 10.58 13.61 -6.40
CA ARG A 53 11.04 14.91 -5.88
C ARG A 53 12.01 14.77 -4.71
N LEU A 54 11.83 13.71 -3.92
CA LEU A 54 12.75 13.41 -2.81
C LEU A 54 14.10 12.92 -3.31
N ALA A 55 14.11 12.10 -4.36
CA ALA A 55 15.17 11.34 -5.03
C ALA A 55 16.62 11.75 -4.66
N ASP A 56 17.06 11.30 -3.50
CA ASP A 56 18.45 11.33 -3.05
C ASP A 56 18.94 9.88 -2.80
N GLU A 57 20.22 9.73 -2.45
CA GLU A 57 20.85 8.42 -2.22
C GLU A 57 20.33 7.72 -0.95
N ASP A 58 19.71 8.47 -0.04
CA ASP A 58 19.18 8.01 1.24
C ASP A 58 17.66 7.77 1.20
N SER A 59 17.04 7.93 0.03
CA SER A 59 15.60 7.73 -0.15
C SER A 59 15.27 6.38 -0.76
N PHE A 60 14.17 5.79 -0.27
CA PHE A 60 13.67 4.48 -0.67
C PHE A 60 12.21 4.59 -1.11
N TYR A 61 11.89 3.89 -2.19
CA TYR A 61 10.52 3.70 -2.65
C TYR A 61 10.05 2.27 -2.33
N LEU A 62 8.86 2.13 -1.77
CA LEU A 62 8.31 0.82 -1.43
C LEU A 62 6.85 0.71 -1.88
N SER A 63 6.60 -0.16 -2.85
CA SER A 63 5.25 -0.48 -3.34
C SER A 63 5.17 -1.89 -3.91
N THR A 64 3.98 -2.29 -4.33
CA THR A 64 3.77 -3.56 -5.04
C THR A 64 4.31 -3.56 -6.48
N ASN A 65 4.91 -2.48 -6.98
CA ASN A 65 5.66 -2.48 -8.25
C ASN A 65 7.01 -3.18 -8.13
N LEU A 66 7.52 -3.36 -6.91
CA LEU A 66 8.67 -4.20 -6.62
C LEU A 66 8.22 -5.66 -6.49
N CYS A 67 8.85 -6.60 -7.19
CA CYS A 67 8.60 -8.02 -6.93
C CYS A 67 9.03 -8.40 -5.50
N PRO A 68 8.46 -9.47 -4.89
CA PRO A 68 8.68 -9.81 -3.49
C PRO A 68 10.15 -9.88 -3.07
N VAL A 69 11.01 -10.56 -3.84
CA VAL A 69 12.43 -10.68 -3.52
C VAL A 69 13.16 -9.34 -3.53
N HIS A 70 12.81 -8.45 -4.46
CA HIS A 70 13.38 -7.10 -4.51
C HIS A 70 12.89 -6.26 -3.34
N ARG A 71 11.60 -6.29 -3.06
CA ARG A 71 10.98 -5.60 -1.94
C ARG A 71 11.60 -5.99 -0.59
N MET A 72 11.86 -7.29 -0.39
CA MET A 72 12.54 -7.75 0.83
C MET A 72 13.94 -7.17 0.98
N LYS A 73 14.73 -7.10 -0.10
CA LYS A 73 16.06 -6.46 -0.08
C LYS A 73 15.98 -4.99 0.33
N VAL A 74 15.00 -4.25 -0.22
CA VAL A 74 14.79 -2.84 0.14
C VAL A 74 14.39 -2.72 1.62
N ILE A 75 13.48 -3.57 2.11
CA ILE A 75 13.06 -3.58 3.52
C ILE A 75 14.23 -3.89 4.44
N ASP A 76 15.07 -4.85 4.10
CA ASP A 76 16.23 -5.23 4.92
C ASP A 76 17.26 -4.09 4.99
N GLU A 77 17.48 -3.37 3.89
CA GLU A 77 18.34 -2.18 3.87
C GLU A 77 17.73 -1.03 4.70
N ILE A 78 16.43 -0.79 4.62
CA ILE A 78 15.72 0.18 5.46
C ILE A 78 15.91 -0.18 6.94
N ARG A 79 15.69 -1.43 7.34
CA ARG A 79 15.89 -1.90 8.71
C ARG A 79 17.31 -1.69 9.20
N ARG A 80 18.29 -2.02 8.36
CA ARG A 80 19.70 -1.82 8.69
C ARG A 80 19.99 -0.35 8.97
N ARG A 81 19.59 0.56 8.06
CA ARG A 81 19.79 2.01 8.22
C ARG A 81 19.08 2.58 9.44
N LEU A 82 17.84 2.17 9.70
CA LEU A 82 17.11 2.59 10.89
C LEU A 82 17.83 2.18 12.18
N LYS A 83 18.32 0.95 12.24
CA LYS A 83 19.06 0.43 13.40
C LYS A 83 20.40 1.14 13.61
N GLU A 84 21.11 1.48 12.54
CA GLU A 84 22.41 2.17 12.60
C GLU A 84 22.28 3.68 12.81
N GLY A 85 21.06 4.23 12.76
CA GLY A 85 20.85 5.68 12.80
C GLY A 85 21.29 6.40 11.52
N SER A 86 21.53 5.66 10.42
CA SER A 86 21.91 6.22 9.13
C SER A 86 20.74 6.94 8.46
N PRO A 87 20.98 7.92 7.56
CA PRO A 87 19.92 8.59 6.82
C PRO A 87 19.03 7.59 6.07
N CYS A 88 17.72 7.71 6.26
CA CYS A 88 16.73 6.77 5.67
C CYS A 88 15.38 7.46 5.53
N ARG A 89 15.02 7.89 4.33
CA ARG A 89 13.73 8.50 4.01
C ARG A 89 12.96 7.56 3.11
N VAL A 90 11.80 7.11 3.57
CA VAL A 90 11.02 6.10 2.86
C VAL A 90 9.71 6.70 2.38
N VAL A 91 9.43 6.57 1.09
CA VAL A 91 8.12 6.85 0.51
C VAL A 91 7.48 5.52 0.12
N SER A 92 6.32 5.23 0.68
CA SER A 92 5.65 3.95 0.52
C SER A 92 4.16 4.12 0.26
N THR A 93 3.55 3.10 -0.31
CA THR A 93 2.11 2.88 -0.19
C THR A 93 1.81 2.18 1.13
N SER A 94 0.54 1.87 1.41
CA SER A 94 0.10 1.16 2.62
C SER A 94 0.79 -0.21 2.85
N ILE A 95 1.55 -0.71 1.88
CA ILE A 95 2.27 -2.00 1.98
C ILE A 95 3.25 -2.05 3.16
N ILE A 96 3.79 -0.92 3.59
CA ILE A 96 4.68 -0.85 4.75
C ILE A 96 3.92 -0.97 6.09
N SER A 97 2.63 -0.67 6.08
CA SER A 97 1.80 -0.67 7.29
C SER A 97 1.47 -2.08 7.79
N VAL A 98 1.57 -3.10 6.93
CA VAL A 98 1.23 -4.49 7.27
C VAL A 98 2.43 -5.40 7.04
N GLY A 99 2.78 -6.21 8.05
CA GLY A 99 3.79 -7.25 7.92
C GLY A 99 5.25 -6.78 7.83
N VAL A 100 5.51 -5.46 7.86
CA VAL A 100 6.85 -4.89 7.85
C VAL A 100 7.18 -4.35 9.24
N ASP A 101 8.27 -4.85 9.82
CA ASP A 101 8.75 -4.40 11.13
C ASP A 101 9.81 -3.31 10.95
N VAL A 102 9.38 -2.06 11.12
CA VAL A 102 10.19 -0.84 11.03
C VAL A 102 9.72 0.16 12.07
N ASP A 103 10.65 0.99 12.54
CA ASP A 103 10.42 1.99 13.57
C ASP A 103 11.05 3.33 13.17
N PHE A 104 10.21 4.28 12.78
CA PHE A 104 10.63 5.61 12.35
C PHE A 104 10.42 6.64 13.45
N PRO A 105 11.27 7.68 13.53
CA PRO A 105 11.09 8.78 14.49
C PRO A 105 9.96 9.74 14.13
N VAL A 106 9.61 9.83 12.83
CA VAL A 106 8.55 10.70 12.29
C VAL A 106 7.87 10.02 11.11
N ALA A 107 6.56 10.23 10.99
CA ALA A 107 5.79 9.74 9.86
C ALA A 107 4.89 10.82 9.26
N TYR A 108 4.76 10.82 7.94
CA TYR A 108 3.87 11.64 7.14
C TYR A 108 2.84 10.74 6.47
N LEU A 109 1.58 10.88 6.83
CA LEU A 109 0.50 10.04 6.35
C LEU A 109 -0.46 10.85 5.50
N GLU A 110 -0.69 10.42 4.26
CA GLU A 110 -1.73 11.04 3.46
C GLU A 110 -3.09 10.78 4.09
N TYR A 111 -3.91 11.81 4.15
CA TYR A 111 -5.25 11.76 4.72
C TYR A 111 -6.13 10.70 4.06
N THR A 112 -6.61 9.75 4.83
CA THR A 112 -7.40 8.59 4.36
C THR A 112 -8.33 8.08 5.48
N GLY A 113 -8.79 6.83 5.43
CA GLY A 113 -9.54 6.18 6.50
C GLY A 113 -8.76 6.14 7.82
N LEU A 114 -9.46 6.30 8.95
CA LEU A 114 -8.84 6.33 10.28
C LEU A 114 -8.06 5.05 10.59
N ASP A 115 -8.57 3.90 10.17
CA ASP A 115 -7.92 2.60 10.32
C ASP A 115 -6.56 2.56 9.63
N SER A 116 -6.46 3.07 8.42
CA SER A 116 -5.20 3.17 7.66
C SER A 116 -4.22 4.18 8.28
N LEU A 117 -4.72 5.30 8.81
CA LEU A 117 -3.92 6.27 9.54
C LEU A 117 -3.31 5.64 10.79
N ILE A 118 -4.10 4.94 11.59
CA ILE A 118 -3.63 4.26 12.82
C ILE A 118 -2.60 3.17 12.48
N GLN A 119 -2.82 2.39 11.43
CA GLN A 119 -1.86 1.38 10.98
C GLN A 119 -0.53 2.00 10.54
N GLY A 120 -0.58 3.12 9.81
CA GLY A 120 0.60 3.87 9.40
C GLY A 120 1.35 4.47 10.59
N ALA A 121 0.62 5.08 11.54
CA ALA A 121 1.18 5.62 12.78
C ALA A 121 1.88 4.55 13.62
N GLY A 122 1.39 3.31 13.56
CA GLY A 122 2.04 2.16 14.20
C GLY A 122 3.43 1.81 13.64
N ARG A 123 3.97 2.58 12.68
CA ARG A 123 5.35 2.52 12.19
C ARG A 123 6.22 3.67 12.71
N CYS A 124 5.63 4.59 13.46
CA CYS A 124 6.32 5.68 14.17
C CYS A 124 6.40 5.33 15.66
N ASN A 125 7.60 5.43 16.24
CA ASN A 125 7.87 5.08 17.64
C ASN A 125 7.26 3.72 18.04
N ARG A 126 7.34 2.77 17.12
CA ARG A 126 6.73 1.45 17.27
C ARG A 126 7.20 0.73 18.52
N GLU A 127 8.47 0.87 18.87
CA GLU A 127 9.07 0.24 20.03
C GLU A 127 8.92 1.06 21.30
N GLY A 128 8.33 2.26 21.22
CA GLY A 128 8.12 3.14 22.38
C GLY A 128 9.41 3.64 23.03
N ARG A 129 10.49 3.80 22.23
CA ARG A 129 11.81 4.24 22.73
C ARG A 129 11.89 5.74 22.98
N LYS A 130 11.01 6.51 22.35
CA LYS A 130 10.90 7.96 22.46
C LYS A 130 9.62 8.34 23.18
N SER A 131 9.60 9.55 23.72
CA SER A 131 8.34 10.11 24.23
C SER A 131 7.37 10.40 23.06
N PRO A 132 6.06 10.41 23.30
CA PRO A 132 5.08 10.78 22.26
C PRO A 132 5.35 12.18 21.68
N ALA A 133 5.82 13.13 22.49
CA ALA A 133 6.13 14.49 22.05
C ALA A 133 7.31 14.57 21.06
N GLU A 134 8.20 13.56 21.05
CA GLU A 134 9.34 13.46 20.12
C GLU A 134 9.02 12.61 18.90
N SER A 135 7.79 12.11 18.80
CA SER A 135 7.38 11.14 17.78
C SER A 135 6.13 11.65 17.07
N LEU A 136 6.35 12.47 16.03
CA LEU A 136 5.27 13.17 15.35
C LEU A 136 4.72 12.33 14.19
N VAL A 137 3.41 12.27 14.11
CA VAL A 137 2.68 11.74 12.96
C VAL A 137 1.91 12.87 12.31
N HIS A 138 2.39 13.30 11.16
CA HIS A 138 1.80 14.34 10.34
C HIS A 138 0.74 13.75 9.42
N ILE A 139 -0.47 14.33 9.43
CA ILE A 139 -1.52 14.00 8.48
C ILE A 139 -1.61 15.15 7.47
N PHE A 140 -1.34 14.87 6.20
CA PHE A 140 -1.40 15.86 5.14
C PHE A 140 -2.47 15.52 4.09
N ARG A 141 -2.97 16.54 3.42
CA ARG A 141 -3.82 16.41 2.23
C ARG A 141 -3.06 16.91 1.02
N THR A 142 -3.31 16.28 -0.13
CA THR A 142 -2.85 16.78 -1.42
C THR A 142 -3.99 17.46 -2.16
N GLU A 143 -3.68 18.38 -3.06
CA GLU A 143 -4.68 19.08 -3.88
C GLU A 143 -5.43 18.15 -4.85
N LYS A 144 -4.95 16.93 -5.06
CA LYS A 144 -5.55 15.99 -6.01
C LYS A 144 -6.78 15.30 -5.40
N GLU A 145 -7.92 15.50 -6.04
CA GLU A 145 -9.14 14.77 -5.70
C GLU A 145 -9.01 13.27 -5.99
N MET A 146 -9.30 12.45 -4.99
CA MET A 146 -9.40 11.00 -5.18
C MET A 146 -10.66 10.63 -5.96
N LYS A 147 -10.50 9.80 -6.98
CA LYS A 147 -11.61 9.36 -7.83
C LYS A 147 -12.42 8.18 -7.25
N SER A 148 -11.85 7.42 -6.30
CA SER A 148 -12.53 6.27 -5.71
C SER A 148 -13.67 6.70 -4.76
N PRO A 149 -14.95 6.31 -5.03
CA PRO A 149 -16.07 6.61 -4.16
C PRO A 149 -15.92 6.02 -2.75
N PHE A 150 -15.28 4.86 -2.64
CA PHE A 150 -15.03 4.20 -1.36
C PHE A 150 -14.06 5.03 -0.50
N MET A 151 -12.92 5.42 -1.04
CA MET A 151 -11.94 6.25 -0.33
C MET A 151 -12.52 7.64 0.04
N LYS A 152 -13.42 8.19 -0.79
CA LYS A 152 -14.14 9.42 -0.45
C LYS A 152 -14.98 9.25 0.81
N LYS A 153 -15.69 8.12 0.94
CA LYS A 153 -16.51 7.82 2.13
C LYS A 153 -15.65 7.65 3.38
N GLU A 154 -14.56 6.91 3.29
CA GLU A 154 -13.63 6.74 4.41
C GLU A 154 -13.08 8.07 4.90
N LYS A 155 -12.64 8.94 3.97
CA LYS A 155 -12.20 10.31 4.28
C LYS A 155 -13.27 11.13 4.95
N GLN A 156 -14.53 11.04 4.50
CA GLN A 156 -15.66 11.75 5.11
C GLN A 156 -15.91 11.33 6.56
N VAL A 157 -15.88 10.00 6.83
CA VAL A 157 -16.05 9.51 8.20
C VAL A 157 -14.87 9.92 9.07
N THR A 158 -13.64 9.82 8.57
CA THR A 158 -12.44 10.29 9.30
C THR A 158 -12.55 11.79 9.61
N GLN A 159 -13.06 12.60 8.68
CA GLN A 159 -13.26 14.03 8.92
C GLN A 159 -14.26 14.30 10.02
N LEU A 160 -15.36 13.54 10.09
CA LEU A 160 -16.33 13.65 11.15
C LEU A 160 -15.68 13.34 12.52
N ILE A 161 -14.90 12.27 12.60
CA ILE A 161 -14.22 11.89 13.85
C ILE A 161 -13.19 12.95 14.26
N LEU A 162 -12.41 13.47 13.33
CA LEU A 162 -11.47 14.59 13.59
C LEU A 162 -12.19 15.81 14.15
N HIS A 163 -13.38 16.12 13.64
CA HIS A 163 -14.18 17.26 14.11
C HIS A 163 -14.76 17.01 15.52
N LEU A 164 -15.16 15.77 15.81
CA LEU A 164 -15.79 15.41 17.10
C LEU A 164 -14.80 15.23 18.23
N SER A 165 -13.68 14.57 17.95
CA SER A 165 -12.71 14.12 18.98
C SER A 165 -11.44 14.97 19.04
N GLY A 166 -11.14 15.75 17.98
CA GLY A 166 -9.84 16.40 17.85
C GLY A 166 -8.74 15.45 17.38
N THR A 167 -7.62 16.04 16.98
CA THR A 167 -6.48 15.27 16.44
C THR A 167 -5.79 14.43 17.51
N GLU A 168 -5.73 14.94 18.73
CA GLU A 168 -5.05 14.32 19.87
C GLU A 168 -5.68 12.99 20.33
N HIS A 169 -6.97 12.80 20.06
CA HIS A 169 -7.74 11.63 20.49
C HIS A 169 -7.99 10.59 19.39
N LEU A 170 -7.37 10.74 18.22
CA LEU A 170 -7.63 9.88 17.05
C LEU A 170 -7.40 8.39 17.29
N SER A 171 -6.39 8.04 18.09
CA SER A 171 -6.06 6.65 18.41
C SER A 171 -6.80 6.09 19.62
N GLU A 172 -7.68 6.87 20.24
CA GLU A 172 -8.45 6.39 21.40
C GLU A 172 -9.54 5.40 21.01
N PRO A 173 -9.87 4.43 21.88
CA PRO A 173 -10.92 3.46 21.62
C PRO A 173 -12.27 4.07 21.24
N ALA A 174 -12.62 5.19 21.89
CA ALA A 174 -13.88 5.89 21.62
C ALA A 174 -13.93 6.42 20.20
N SER A 175 -12.84 7.03 19.70
CA SER A 175 -12.75 7.53 18.33
C SER A 175 -12.78 6.41 17.31
N ILE A 176 -12.09 5.30 17.60
CA ILE A 176 -12.09 4.10 16.74
C ILE A 176 -13.50 3.49 16.67
N SER A 177 -14.18 3.34 17.82
CA SER A 177 -15.55 2.81 17.87
C SER A 177 -16.50 3.71 17.08
N SER A 178 -16.45 5.02 17.32
CA SER A 178 -17.28 5.99 16.60
C SER A 178 -17.02 5.98 15.09
N TYR A 179 -15.75 5.81 14.67
CA TYR A 179 -15.41 5.68 13.26
C TYR A 179 -16.10 4.48 12.62
N TYR A 180 -16.02 3.30 13.23
CA TYR A 180 -16.65 2.11 12.68
C TYR A 180 -18.17 2.16 12.75
N GLU A 181 -18.76 2.71 13.80
CA GLU A 181 -20.22 2.92 13.90
C GLU A 181 -20.73 3.78 12.75
N GLU A 182 -20.11 4.94 12.52
CA GLU A 182 -20.48 5.83 11.41
C GLU A 182 -20.18 5.20 10.04
N TRP A 183 -19.07 4.46 9.92
CA TRP A 183 -18.73 3.78 8.68
C TRP A 183 -19.75 2.70 8.32
N TYR A 184 -20.15 1.87 9.27
CA TYR A 184 -21.18 0.84 9.07
C TYR A 184 -22.54 1.46 8.77
N LYS A 185 -22.95 2.47 9.50
CA LYS A 185 -24.20 3.20 9.29
C LYS A 185 -24.29 3.80 7.87
N ASN A 186 -23.21 4.43 7.41
CA ASN A 186 -23.12 5.00 6.06
C ASN A 186 -23.06 3.94 4.94
N ASN A 187 -22.82 2.69 5.26
CA ASN A 187 -22.74 1.59 4.31
C ASN A 187 -23.80 0.50 4.51
N GLU A 188 -24.75 0.66 5.41
CA GLU A 188 -25.74 -0.37 5.78
C GLU A 188 -26.43 -0.99 4.56
N GLY A 189 -26.92 -0.22 3.60
CA GLY A 189 -27.55 -0.71 2.37
C GLY A 189 -26.58 -1.33 1.33
N ASN A 190 -25.28 -1.35 1.61
CA ASN A 190 -24.25 -1.78 0.66
C ASN A 190 -23.44 -3.00 1.15
N MET A 191 -23.66 -3.47 2.38
CA MET A 191 -22.84 -4.52 2.98
C MET A 191 -23.06 -5.90 2.37
N ASP A 192 -24.26 -6.19 1.89
CA ASP A 192 -24.56 -7.47 1.23
C ASP A 192 -25.09 -7.30 -0.20
N ARG A 193 -24.39 -6.52 -1.03
CA ARG A 193 -24.77 -6.29 -2.43
C ARG A 193 -24.85 -7.56 -3.27
N LYS A 194 -24.17 -8.61 -2.86
CA LYS A 194 -24.13 -9.91 -3.57
C LYS A 194 -25.16 -10.90 -3.05
N HIS A 195 -26.00 -10.50 -2.09
CA HIS A 195 -27.01 -11.33 -1.45
C HIS A 195 -26.43 -12.64 -0.87
N ILE A 196 -25.25 -12.54 -0.23
CA ILE A 196 -24.56 -13.69 0.36
C ILE A 196 -25.31 -14.19 1.59
N MET A 197 -25.95 -13.29 2.37
CA MET A 197 -26.74 -13.68 3.54
C MET A 197 -27.91 -14.59 3.15
N GLU A 198 -28.59 -14.35 2.03
CA GLU A 198 -29.63 -15.23 1.50
C GLU A 198 -29.09 -16.62 1.10
N ASP A 199 -27.88 -16.66 0.53
CA ASP A 199 -27.21 -17.91 0.17
C ASP A 199 -26.79 -18.70 1.42
N ILE A 200 -26.42 -18.01 2.51
CA ILE A 200 -26.13 -18.64 3.81
C ILE A 200 -27.39 -19.31 4.37
N GLU A 201 -28.54 -18.62 4.36
CA GLU A 201 -29.82 -19.20 4.81
C GLU A 201 -30.22 -20.43 4.01
N LYS A 202 -29.90 -20.46 2.71
CA LYS A 202 -30.15 -21.60 1.81
C LYS A 202 -29.05 -22.66 1.85
N THR A 203 -28.00 -22.48 2.67
CA THR A 203 -26.81 -23.36 2.71
C THR A 203 -26.14 -23.57 1.33
N ALA A 204 -26.23 -22.57 0.48
CA ALA A 204 -25.72 -22.58 -0.90
C ALA A 204 -24.21 -22.30 -0.95
N PHE A 205 -23.38 -23.16 -0.37
CA PHE A 205 -21.93 -22.94 -0.20
C PHE A 205 -21.17 -22.75 -1.50
N ARG A 206 -21.62 -23.36 -2.59
CA ARG A 206 -20.99 -23.22 -3.90
C ARG A 206 -21.19 -21.81 -4.45
N GLU A 207 -22.39 -21.28 -4.35
CA GLU A 207 -22.78 -19.93 -4.75
C GLU A 207 -22.07 -18.89 -3.88
N ILE A 208 -21.98 -19.11 -2.57
CA ILE A 208 -21.21 -18.29 -1.64
C ILE A 208 -19.75 -18.24 -2.08
N GLY A 209 -19.12 -19.38 -2.37
CA GLY A 209 -17.72 -19.44 -2.81
C GLY A 209 -17.45 -18.72 -4.12
N GLN A 210 -18.44 -18.65 -5.03
CA GLN A 210 -18.34 -17.90 -6.28
C GLN A 210 -18.56 -16.40 -6.10
N LYS A 211 -19.49 -16.01 -5.24
CA LYS A 211 -19.84 -14.60 -4.98
C LYS A 211 -18.87 -13.92 -4.02
N PHE A 212 -18.43 -14.64 -2.98
CA PHE A 212 -17.53 -14.11 -1.96
C PHE A 212 -16.08 -14.13 -2.47
N LYS A 213 -15.68 -13.03 -3.10
CA LYS A 213 -14.29 -12.77 -3.45
C LYS A 213 -13.80 -11.61 -2.59
N LEU A 214 -12.90 -11.89 -1.67
CA LEU A 214 -12.28 -10.88 -0.82
C LEU A 214 -11.47 -9.88 -1.65
N ILE A 215 -10.82 -10.38 -2.71
CA ILE A 215 -10.09 -9.59 -3.70
C ILE A 215 -10.77 -9.84 -5.04
N GLN A 216 -11.23 -8.77 -5.69
CA GLN A 216 -11.68 -8.85 -7.09
C GLN A 216 -10.43 -8.86 -7.96
N ASP A 217 -10.09 -10.02 -8.52
CA ASP A 217 -8.93 -10.18 -9.39
C ASP A 217 -9.15 -9.47 -10.73
N SER A 218 -8.78 -8.20 -10.77
CA SER A 218 -8.57 -7.46 -12.01
C SER A 218 -7.07 -7.23 -12.25
N THR A 219 -6.26 -8.25 -11.93
CA THR A 219 -4.80 -8.17 -12.08
C THR A 219 -4.27 -9.29 -12.95
N ARG A 220 -3.16 -9.02 -13.63
CA ARG A 220 -2.36 -10.00 -14.35
C ARG A 220 -0.97 -10.05 -13.77
N SER A 221 -0.40 -11.25 -13.77
CA SER A 221 0.92 -11.51 -13.23
C SER A 221 2.00 -11.29 -14.27
N VAL A 222 3.06 -10.56 -13.91
CA VAL A 222 4.24 -10.33 -14.74
C VAL A 222 5.47 -10.87 -14.02
N PHE A 223 6.12 -11.86 -14.59
CA PHE A 223 7.37 -12.42 -14.09
C PHE A 223 8.54 -11.50 -14.46
N ILE A 224 9.40 -11.19 -13.49
CA ILE A 224 10.54 -10.28 -13.63
C ILE A 224 11.83 -11.09 -13.56
N PRO A 225 12.62 -11.19 -14.64
CA PRO A 225 13.92 -11.87 -14.66
C PRO A 225 14.99 -10.99 -14.00
N LEU A 226 14.88 -10.80 -12.68
CA LEU A 226 15.66 -9.84 -11.90
C LEU A 226 17.13 -10.21 -11.72
N ASN A 227 17.45 -11.51 -11.76
CA ASN A 227 18.78 -12.05 -11.51
C ASN A 227 18.95 -13.43 -12.17
N GLY A 228 20.16 -13.98 -12.12
CA GLY A 228 20.47 -15.28 -12.75
C GLY A 228 19.52 -16.41 -12.31
N ARG A 229 19.07 -16.42 -11.06
CA ARG A 229 18.10 -17.43 -10.59
C ARG A 229 16.73 -17.24 -11.25
N ALA A 230 16.28 -16.01 -11.39
CA ALA A 230 15.04 -15.70 -12.10
C ALA A 230 15.13 -16.04 -13.59
N GLU A 231 16.30 -15.88 -14.22
CA GLU A 231 16.53 -16.26 -15.61
C GLU A 231 16.45 -17.77 -15.81
N GLU A 232 17.02 -18.57 -14.89
CA GLU A 232 16.86 -20.03 -14.90
C GLU A 232 15.39 -20.47 -14.78
N ILE A 233 14.63 -19.80 -13.92
CA ILE A 233 13.18 -20.04 -13.75
C ILE A 233 12.44 -19.66 -15.03
N LEU A 234 12.75 -18.50 -15.62
CA LEU A 234 12.14 -18.02 -16.86
C LEU A 234 12.32 -19.07 -17.98
N GLU A 235 13.51 -19.61 -18.15
CA GLU A 235 13.79 -20.60 -19.19
C GLU A 235 12.99 -21.89 -19.00
N LYS A 236 12.89 -22.39 -17.76
CA LYS A 236 12.04 -23.55 -17.44
C LYS A 236 10.56 -23.29 -17.72
N LEU A 237 10.07 -22.11 -17.36
CA LEU A 237 8.67 -21.72 -17.61
C LEU A 237 8.38 -21.59 -19.12
N ARG A 238 9.35 -21.10 -19.93
CA ARG A 238 9.24 -21.07 -21.40
C ARG A 238 9.17 -22.45 -22.02
N GLN A 239 9.85 -23.44 -21.43
CA GLN A 239 9.78 -24.84 -21.83
C GLN A 239 8.48 -25.54 -21.37
N GLY A 240 7.59 -24.83 -20.70
CA GLY A 240 6.31 -25.36 -20.20
C GLY A 240 6.43 -26.14 -18.88
N ILE A 241 7.58 -26.10 -18.20
CA ILE A 241 7.77 -26.76 -16.92
C ILE A 241 7.08 -25.94 -15.82
N ARG A 242 6.06 -26.53 -15.16
CA ARG A 242 5.24 -25.87 -14.12
C ARG A 242 5.03 -26.78 -12.91
N THR A 243 6.14 -27.14 -12.25
CA THR A 243 6.01 -27.86 -10.98
C THR A 243 5.57 -26.92 -9.85
N ARG A 244 4.94 -27.47 -8.81
CA ARG A 244 4.48 -26.69 -7.65
C ARG A 244 5.62 -25.86 -7.01
N ASP A 245 6.81 -26.49 -6.87
CA ASP A 245 7.95 -25.82 -6.25
C ASP A 245 8.51 -24.71 -7.14
N LEU A 246 8.59 -24.94 -8.45
CA LEU A 246 9.02 -23.93 -9.42
C LEU A 246 8.06 -22.73 -9.41
N MET A 247 6.74 -22.96 -9.39
CA MET A 247 5.73 -21.88 -9.36
C MET A 247 5.77 -21.12 -8.04
N ARG A 248 6.02 -21.80 -6.91
CA ARG A 248 6.18 -21.12 -5.62
C ARG A 248 7.44 -20.23 -5.61
N GLU A 249 8.54 -20.69 -6.19
CA GLU A 249 9.74 -19.89 -6.32
C GLU A 249 9.55 -18.73 -7.32
N ALA A 250 8.92 -18.98 -8.46
CA ALA A 250 8.57 -17.97 -9.44
C ALA A 250 7.74 -16.82 -8.83
N GLY A 251 6.85 -17.14 -7.89
CA GLY A 251 6.05 -16.16 -7.16
C GLY A 251 6.87 -15.06 -6.47
N GLN A 252 8.14 -15.32 -6.12
CA GLN A 252 9.04 -14.32 -5.53
C GLN A 252 9.48 -13.24 -6.54
N PHE A 253 9.31 -13.50 -7.83
CA PHE A 253 9.69 -12.61 -8.93
C PHE A 253 8.48 -12.05 -9.69
N ILE A 254 7.26 -12.23 -9.19
CA ILE A 254 6.03 -11.77 -9.84
C ILE A 254 5.61 -10.41 -9.31
N VAL A 255 5.23 -9.54 -10.24
CA VAL A 255 4.50 -8.28 -9.97
C VAL A 255 3.09 -8.43 -10.53
N ASN A 256 2.08 -8.18 -9.68
CA ASN A 256 0.70 -8.14 -10.13
C ASN A 256 0.33 -6.72 -10.59
N MET A 257 -0.17 -6.63 -11.80
CA MET A 257 -0.58 -5.38 -12.45
C MET A 257 -2.07 -5.33 -12.66
N ALA A 258 -2.65 -4.15 -12.50
CA ALA A 258 -4.05 -3.95 -12.84
C ALA A 258 -4.30 -4.20 -14.34
N ASP A 259 -5.32 -5.01 -14.62
CA ASP A 259 -5.80 -5.34 -15.95
C ASP A 259 -7.33 -5.23 -15.96
N TYR A 260 -7.83 -4.05 -16.25
CA TYR A 260 -9.25 -3.74 -16.29
C TYR A 260 -9.66 -3.31 -17.70
N GLU A 261 -10.85 -3.69 -18.08
CA GLU A 261 -11.46 -3.21 -19.31
C GLU A 261 -12.03 -1.81 -19.09
N ASN A 262 -11.44 -0.84 -19.77
CA ASN A 262 -12.00 0.51 -19.85
C ASN A 262 -12.01 0.91 -21.34
N SER A 263 -13.18 1.32 -21.83
CA SER A 263 -13.38 1.69 -23.25
C SER A 263 -12.51 2.87 -23.71
N HIS A 264 -11.96 3.66 -22.80
CA HIS A 264 -11.28 4.91 -23.13
C HIS A 264 -9.77 4.90 -22.85
N THR A 265 -9.27 4.00 -22.00
CA THR A 265 -7.85 3.99 -21.62
C THR A 265 -7.38 2.56 -21.35
N PRO A 266 -6.33 2.07 -22.04
CA PRO A 266 -5.78 0.75 -21.79
C PRO A 266 -5.30 0.62 -20.33
N SER A 267 -5.47 -0.58 -19.75
CA SER A 267 -4.95 -0.89 -18.41
C SER A 267 -3.41 -0.76 -18.38
N PRO A 268 -2.79 -0.60 -17.19
CA PRO A 268 -1.34 -0.62 -17.06
C PRO A 268 -0.70 -1.86 -17.70
N PHE A 269 -1.30 -3.03 -17.49
CA PHE A 269 -0.86 -4.27 -18.12
C PHE A 269 -0.96 -4.22 -19.64
N ALA A 270 -2.11 -3.81 -20.20
CA ALA A 270 -2.32 -3.71 -21.63
C ALA A 270 -1.34 -2.72 -22.29
N ARG A 271 -0.99 -1.63 -21.63
CA ARG A 271 0.02 -0.68 -22.16
C ARG A 271 1.40 -1.30 -22.27
N LEU A 272 1.86 -2.07 -21.27
CA LEU A 272 3.14 -2.78 -21.35
C LEU A 272 3.12 -3.84 -22.46
N MET A 273 2.01 -4.56 -22.62
CA MET A 273 1.82 -5.55 -23.66
C MET A 273 1.87 -4.92 -25.05
N ASN A 274 1.13 -3.83 -25.26
CA ASN A 274 1.03 -3.12 -26.55
C ASN A 274 2.39 -2.56 -27.02
N ARG A 275 3.26 -2.14 -26.12
CA ARG A 275 4.61 -1.66 -26.47
C ARG A 275 5.67 -2.77 -26.49
N GLY A 276 5.27 -4.02 -26.30
CA GLY A 276 6.17 -5.17 -26.33
C GLY A 276 7.12 -5.28 -25.14
N ALA A 277 6.85 -4.56 -24.05
CA ALA A 277 7.68 -4.62 -22.84
C ALA A 277 7.46 -5.88 -22.01
N ILE A 278 6.34 -6.56 -22.20
CA ILE A 278 6.01 -7.88 -21.64
C ILE A 278 5.42 -8.78 -22.73
N ALA A 279 5.53 -10.08 -22.55
CA ALA A 279 4.93 -11.09 -23.42
C ALA A 279 4.32 -12.22 -22.59
N TRP A 280 3.33 -12.91 -23.15
CA TRP A 280 2.77 -14.10 -22.54
C TRP A 280 3.76 -15.27 -22.60
N PHE A 281 3.76 -16.11 -21.59
CA PHE A 281 4.39 -17.41 -21.72
C PHE A 281 3.65 -18.26 -22.77
N PRO A 282 4.35 -19.13 -23.50
CA PRO A 282 3.70 -19.98 -24.51
C PRO A 282 2.53 -20.78 -23.91
N GLY A 283 1.34 -20.64 -24.50
CA GLY A 283 0.13 -21.32 -24.07
C GLY A 283 -0.50 -20.81 -22.77
N ASP A 284 -0.06 -19.66 -22.25
CA ASP A 284 -0.59 -19.04 -21.03
C ASP A 284 -1.31 -17.73 -21.35
N SER A 285 -2.39 -17.45 -20.63
CA SER A 285 -3.16 -16.21 -20.72
C SER A 285 -3.25 -15.45 -19.39
N GLU A 286 -2.55 -15.93 -18.35
CA GLU A 286 -2.61 -15.37 -17.01
C GLU A 286 -1.24 -14.88 -16.51
N LEU A 287 -0.15 -15.51 -16.96
CA LEU A 287 1.21 -15.17 -16.61
C LEU A 287 1.97 -14.64 -17.82
N ALA A 288 2.43 -13.41 -17.73
CA ALA A 288 3.35 -12.78 -18.69
C ALA A 288 4.77 -12.71 -18.09
N TYR A 289 5.77 -12.38 -18.87
CA TYR A 289 7.12 -12.10 -18.42
C TYR A 289 7.66 -10.83 -19.05
N LEU A 290 8.57 -10.18 -18.36
CA LEU A 290 9.24 -8.97 -18.82
C LEU A 290 10.20 -9.30 -19.96
N THR A 291 10.08 -8.57 -21.08
CA THR A 291 10.92 -8.69 -22.28
C THR A 291 11.87 -7.51 -22.44
N ASP A 292 11.45 -6.32 -21.99
CA ASP A 292 12.28 -5.11 -21.98
C ASP A 292 12.81 -4.82 -20.56
N PRO A 293 14.10 -5.07 -20.29
CA PRO A 293 14.69 -4.79 -18.96
C PRO A 293 14.54 -3.33 -18.53
N LYS A 294 14.43 -2.37 -19.46
CA LYS A 294 14.28 -0.94 -19.14
C LYS A 294 12.91 -0.62 -18.49
N ALA A 295 11.94 -1.52 -18.63
CA ALA A 295 10.63 -1.37 -17.99
C ALA A 295 10.64 -1.75 -16.51
N TYR A 296 11.75 -2.27 -15.97
CA TYR A 296 11.95 -2.51 -14.55
C TYR A 296 13.14 -1.72 -14.03
N ASP A 297 12.96 -1.02 -12.93
CA ASP A 297 13.94 -0.12 -12.34
C ASP A 297 14.40 -0.64 -10.97
N ASP A 298 15.70 -0.52 -10.67
CA ASP A 298 16.30 -1.04 -9.44
C ASP A 298 15.87 -0.31 -8.17
N LYS A 299 15.26 0.88 -8.28
CA LYS A 299 14.76 1.64 -7.13
C LYS A 299 13.24 1.58 -7.02
N THR A 300 12.53 1.60 -8.14
CA THR A 300 11.08 1.79 -8.18
C THR A 300 10.29 0.59 -8.67
N GLY A 301 10.96 -0.44 -9.19
CA GLY A 301 10.34 -1.66 -9.71
C GLY A 301 9.74 -1.48 -11.10
N LEU A 302 8.65 -2.16 -11.39
CA LEU A 302 8.01 -2.16 -12.70
C LEU A 302 7.41 -0.78 -13.01
N LYS A 303 7.86 -0.16 -14.10
CA LYS A 303 7.44 1.17 -14.54
C LYS A 303 6.03 1.09 -15.14
N THR A 304 5.07 1.55 -14.37
CA THR A 304 3.69 1.70 -14.80
C THR A 304 3.43 3.17 -15.04
N GLU A 305 3.10 3.55 -16.26
CA GLU A 305 2.52 4.87 -16.53
C GLU A 305 1.08 4.84 -16.00
N GLU A 306 0.91 5.04 -14.72
CA GLU A 306 -0.41 5.19 -14.12
C GLU A 306 -0.97 6.56 -14.45
N THR A 307 -1.73 6.64 -15.53
CA THR A 307 -2.70 7.71 -15.68
C THR A 307 -3.90 7.32 -14.83
N GLU A 308 -4.09 8.05 -13.72
CA GLU A 308 -5.32 8.14 -12.92
C GLU A 308 -5.84 6.86 -12.25
N GLY A 309 -5.44 6.74 -11.02
CA GLY A 309 -5.90 5.96 -9.90
C GLY A 309 -7.20 5.16 -9.99
N LEU A 310 -7.05 3.86 -10.03
CA LEU A 310 -7.86 2.96 -9.23
C LEU A 310 -6.90 2.40 -8.17
N GLY A 311 -7.02 2.91 -6.95
CA GLY A 311 -6.37 2.28 -5.82
C GLY A 311 -6.92 0.88 -5.71
N ILE A 312 -6.08 -0.13 -5.92
CA ILE A 312 -6.42 -1.49 -5.54
C ILE A 312 -6.33 -1.49 -4.03
N MET A 313 -7.50 -1.51 -3.39
CA MET A 313 -7.59 -1.72 -1.95
C MET A 313 -7.37 -3.20 -1.65
N TRP A 314 -6.55 -3.43 -0.66
CA TRP A 314 -6.41 -4.71 0.03
C TRP A 314 -7.53 -4.91 1.02
#